data_a57596dbb22371ad12b0c4fcbdbdcb23
#
_entry.id   a57596dbb22371ad12b0c4fcbdbdcb23
#
_cell.length_a   1.000
_cell.length_b   1.000
_cell.length_c   1.000
_cell.angle_alpha   90.00
_cell.angle_beta   90.00
_cell.angle_gamma   90.00
#
_symmetry.space_group_name_H-M   'P 1'
#
loop_
_entity.id
_entity.type
_entity.pdbx_description
1 polymer ?
#
loop_
_entity_poly.entity_id
_entity_poly.type
_entity_poly.pdbx_seq_one_letter_code
_entity_poly.pdbx_strand_id
1 'polypeptide(L)'
;MRIALFPGTFDPFTLGHHSIVKRTLAFMDEVIIGIGINENKRCLLPIEKRLESIRKLYADEPNVKVLAYSGLTVDFAQDQGAGFIVRGIRTVKDFEYEEGIADINRKLTGIETIFLFTEPELTSVSSSVVRELLHYGKDVSAFLPEGLEI
;
A
#
# COMPACT_ATOMS: atom_id res chain seq x y z
N MET A 1 -0.90 -15.20 15.58
CA MET A 1 -1.32 -13.84 15.17
C MET A 1 -1.25 -13.72 13.66
N ARG A 2 -2.32 -13.25 13.04
CA ARG A 2 -2.36 -13.07 11.58
C ARG A 2 -1.88 -11.69 11.22
N ILE A 3 -0.76 -11.63 10.50
CA ILE A 3 -0.11 -10.39 10.07
C ILE A 3 -0.11 -10.33 8.55
N ALA A 4 -0.59 -9.24 7.99
CA ALA A 4 -0.56 -8.98 6.55
C ALA A 4 0.41 -7.85 6.23
N LEU A 5 1.18 -8.02 5.17
CA LEU A 5 1.96 -6.94 4.57
C LEU A 5 1.14 -6.30 3.46
N PHE A 6 1.00 -5.00 3.50
CA PHE A 6 0.44 -4.20 2.41
C PHE A 6 1.57 -3.40 1.78
N PRO A 7 2.16 -3.89 0.69
CA PRO A 7 3.30 -3.23 0.06
C PRO A 7 2.86 -2.22 -0.99
N GLY A 8 3.64 -1.18 -1.18
CA GLY A 8 3.42 -0.21 -2.24
C GLY A 8 4.47 0.89 -2.23
N THR A 9 4.41 1.74 -3.24
CA THR A 9 5.25 2.95 -3.31
C THR A 9 4.65 4.09 -2.48
N PHE A 10 3.32 4.20 -2.47
CA PHE A 10 2.56 5.19 -1.70
C PHE A 10 3.03 6.63 -1.94
N ASP A 11 2.98 7.05 -3.17
CA ASP A 11 3.52 8.33 -3.62
C ASP A 11 2.47 9.20 -4.36
N PRO A 12 1.47 9.73 -3.66
CA PRO A 12 1.20 9.61 -2.22
C PRO A 12 0.30 8.42 -1.85
N PHE A 13 0.12 8.20 -0.58
CA PHE A 13 -0.90 7.33 0.00
C PHE A 13 -2.27 7.96 -0.21
N THR A 14 -3.23 7.19 -0.76
CA THR A 14 -4.54 7.73 -1.17
C THR A 14 -5.69 7.14 -0.34
N LEU A 15 -6.90 7.64 -0.58
CA LEU A 15 -8.12 7.05 -0.01
C LEU A 15 -8.29 5.59 -0.38
N GLY A 16 -7.87 5.20 -1.59
CA GLY A 16 -7.91 3.79 -2.01
C GLY A 16 -7.03 2.93 -1.13
N HIS A 17 -5.81 3.37 -0.85
CA HIS A 17 -4.90 2.66 0.04
C HIS A 17 -5.45 2.58 1.46
N HIS A 18 -5.99 3.69 1.96
CA HIS A 18 -6.58 3.74 3.30
C HIS A 18 -7.75 2.76 3.45
N SER A 19 -8.61 2.67 2.44
CA SER A 19 -9.71 1.71 2.41
C SER A 19 -9.22 0.28 2.53
N ILE A 20 -8.16 -0.08 1.81
CA ILE A 20 -7.58 -1.43 1.88
C ILE A 20 -7.06 -1.72 3.29
N VAL A 21 -6.34 -0.79 3.91
CA VAL A 21 -5.83 -0.97 5.27
C VAL A 21 -6.97 -1.20 6.27
N LYS A 22 -7.98 -0.35 6.24
CA LYS A 22 -9.14 -0.46 7.15
C LYS A 22 -9.85 -1.81 6.99
N ARG A 23 -10.07 -2.23 5.76
CA ARG A 23 -10.78 -3.48 5.47
C ARG A 23 -9.96 -4.70 5.84
N THR A 24 -8.64 -4.62 5.67
CA THR A 24 -7.72 -5.70 6.06
C THR A 24 -7.72 -5.91 7.57
N LEU A 25 -7.82 -4.85 8.36
CA LEU A 25 -7.90 -4.93 9.83
C LEU A 25 -9.13 -5.70 10.31
N ALA A 26 -10.17 -5.84 9.48
CA ALA A 26 -11.35 -6.61 9.84
C ALA A 26 -11.08 -8.12 9.96
N PHE A 27 -10.04 -8.64 9.29
CA PHE A 27 -9.74 -10.07 9.29
C PHE A 27 -8.29 -10.41 9.63
N MET A 28 -7.43 -9.41 9.83
CA MET A 28 -6.04 -9.56 10.27
C MET A 28 -5.84 -8.90 11.64
N ASP A 29 -4.94 -9.45 12.42
CA ASP A 29 -4.59 -8.90 13.73
C ASP A 29 -3.69 -7.67 13.60
N GLU A 30 -2.84 -7.66 12.58
CA GLU A 30 -1.90 -6.56 12.32
C GLU A 30 -1.71 -6.36 10.83
N VAL A 31 -1.56 -5.10 10.41
CA VAL A 31 -1.20 -4.73 9.05
C VAL A 31 0.12 -3.97 9.09
N ILE A 32 1.06 -4.42 8.28
CA ILE A 32 2.31 -3.71 8.04
C ILE A 32 2.20 -3.01 6.68
N ILE A 33 2.21 -1.69 6.70
CA ILE A 33 2.30 -0.90 5.46
C ILE A 33 3.78 -0.83 5.12
N GLY A 34 4.16 -1.52 4.05
CA GLY A 34 5.54 -1.57 3.59
C GLY A 34 5.78 -0.61 2.43
N ILE A 35 6.57 0.43 2.66
CA ILE A 35 6.91 1.41 1.62
C ILE A 35 8.16 0.93 0.89
N GLY A 36 7.99 0.48 -0.34
CA GLY A 36 9.11 0.00 -1.15
C GLY A 36 10.02 1.14 -1.61
N ILE A 37 11.31 0.97 -1.39
CA ILE A 37 12.34 1.88 -1.87
C ILE A 37 12.89 1.30 -3.17
N ASN A 38 12.66 1.99 -4.27
CA ASN A 38 13.22 1.63 -5.57
C ASN A 38 14.09 2.78 -6.06
N GLU A 39 15.41 2.59 -6.01
CA GLU A 39 16.39 3.60 -6.42
C GLU A 39 16.28 3.97 -7.90
N ASN A 40 15.73 3.08 -8.72
CA ASN A 40 15.51 3.32 -10.15
C ASN A 40 14.23 4.08 -10.44
N LYS A 41 13.40 4.31 -9.44
CA LYS A 41 12.12 5.02 -9.57
C LYS A 41 12.22 6.39 -8.92
N ARG A 42 11.89 7.41 -9.70
CA ARG A 42 11.85 8.79 -9.18
C ARG A 42 10.47 9.07 -8.61
N CYS A 43 10.41 9.25 -7.29
CA CYS A 43 9.16 9.56 -6.58
C CYS A 43 8.97 11.06 -6.42
N LEU A 44 7.71 11.50 -6.38
CA LEU A 44 7.36 12.88 -6.10
C LEU A 44 7.72 13.25 -4.66
N LEU A 45 7.42 12.36 -3.71
CA LEU A 45 7.70 12.56 -2.29
C LEU A 45 8.91 11.74 -1.87
N PRO A 46 9.86 12.34 -1.11
CA PRO A 46 10.97 11.57 -0.54
C PRO A 46 10.45 10.46 0.37
N ILE A 47 11.26 9.39 0.54
CA ILE A 47 10.88 8.26 1.40
C ILE A 47 10.61 8.73 2.84
N GLU A 48 11.39 9.64 3.37
CA GLU A 48 11.22 10.17 4.72
C GLU A 48 9.85 10.84 4.88
N LYS A 49 9.41 11.60 3.88
CA LYS A 49 8.13 12.28 3.90
C LYS A 49 6.97 11.29 3.81
N ARG A 50 7.07 10.28 2.95
CA ARG A 50 6.05 9.24 2.83
C ARG A 50 5.93 8.45 4.13
N LEU A 51 7.06 8.07 4.71
CA LEU A 51 7.10 7.32 5.96
C LEU A 51 6.48 8.12 7.11
N GLU A 52 6.90 9.37 7.27
CA GLU A 52 6.40 10.26 8.33
C GLU A 52 4.90 10.52 8.22
N SER A 53 4.42 10.87 7.02
CA SER A 53 3.02 11.22 6.82
C SER A 53 2.08 10.04 7.06
N ILE A 54 2.47 8.85 6.64
CA ILE A 54 1.66 7.65 6.86
C ILE A 54 1.71 7.22 8.34
N ARG A 55 2.86 7.30 8.98
CA ARG A 55 2.99 7.03 10.43
C ARG A 55 2.11 7.96 11.24
N LYS A 56 2.08 9.23 10.89
CA LYS A 56 1.23 10.21 11.57
C LYS A 56 -0.25 9.88 11.40
N LEU A 57 -0.64 9.47 10.19
CA LEU A 57 -2.03 9.08 9.90
C LEU A 57 -2.50 7.92 10.80
N TYR A 58 -1.63 6.97 11.09
CA TYR A 58 -1.96 5.78 11.88
C TYR A 58 -1.41 5.81 13.31
N ALA A 59 -1.06 7.00 13.81
CA ALA A 59 -0.46 7.14 15.16
C ALA A 59 -1.33 6.54 16.27
N ASP A 60 -2.66 6.59 16.12
CA ASP A 60 -3.61 6.08 17.11
C ASP A 60 -4.09 4.64 16.81
N GLU A 61 -3.51 4.00 15.80
CA GLU A 61 -3.85 2.63 15.40
C GLU A 61 -2.72 1.66 15.78
N PRO A 62 -2.79 1.00 16.96
CA PRO A 62 -1.70 0.13 17.42
C PRO A 62 -1.49 -1.12 16.56
N ASN A 63 -2.49 -1.49 15.75
CA ASN A 63 -2.44 -2.68 14.89
C ASN A 63 -1.91 -2.37 13.49
N VAL A 64 -1.45 -1.15 13.25
CA VAL A 64 -0.83 -0.75 11.98
C VAL A 64 0.61 -0.33 12.23
N LYS A 65 1.53 -0.95 11.52
CA LYS A 65 2.94 -0.55 11.49
C LYS A 65 3.27 0.00 10.12
N VAL A 66 4.17 0.97 10.06
CA VAL A 66 4.61 1.59 8.79
C VAL A 66 6.13 1.49 8.73
N LEU A 67 6.62 0.77 7.74
CA LEU A 67 8.05 0.50 7.58
C LEU A 67 8.46 0.71 6.13
N ALA A 68 9.68 1.19 5.92
CA ALA A 68 10.29 1.24 4.60
C ALA A 68 11.15 -0.02 4.39
N TYR A 69 11.25 -0.47 3.16
CA TYR A 69 12.09 -1.63 2.83
C TYR A 69 12.66 -1.50 1.43
N SER A 70 13.75 -2.21 1.20
CA SER A 70 14.36 -2.41 -0.12
C SER A 70 14.46 -3.91 -0.40
N GLY A 71 14.68 -4.27 -1.65
CA GLY A 71 14.78 -5.66 -2.05
C GLY A 71 13.42 -6.30 -2.34
N LEU A 72 13.38 -7.61 -2.30
CA LEU A 72 12.20 -8.39 -2.69
C LEU A 72 11.10 -8.29 -1.63
N THR A 73 9.90 -7.92 -2.07
CA THR A 73 8.74 -7.74 -1.17
C THR A 73 8.45 -8.98 -0.32
N VAL A 74 8.52 -10.17 -0.91
CA VAL A 74 8.20 -11.40 -0.19
C VAL A 74 9.26 -11.75 0.86
N ASP A 75 10.52 -11.37 0.64
CA ASP A 75 11.58 -11.55 1.64
C ASP A 75 11.32 -10.63 2.83
N PHE A 76 10.93 -9.39 2.56
CA PHE A 76 10.55 -8.46 3.61
C PHE A 76 9.34 -8.98 4.41
N ALA A 77 8.35 -9.54 3.73
CA ALA A 77 7.19 -10.15 4.40
C ALA A 77 7.63 -11.25 5.36
N GLN A 78 8.51 -12.14 4.92
CA GLN A 78 9.06 -13.19 5.78
C GLN A 78 9.81 -12.62 6.99
N ASP A 79 10.68 -11.64 6.76
CA ASP A 79 11.48 -11.02 7.82
C ASP A 79 10.60 -10.37 8.90
N GLN A 80 9.44 -9.86 8.50
CA GLN A 80 8.49 -9.24 9.42
C GLN A 80 7.48 -10.22 10.04
N GLY A 81 7.56 -11.48 9.68
CA GLY A 81 6.62 -12.48 10.18
C GLY A 81 5.23 -12.39 9.59
N ALA A 82 5.08 -11.71 8.44
CA ALA A 82 3.80 -11.62 7.75
C ALA A 82 3.51 -12.91 6.99
N GLY A 83 2.36 -13.52 7.27
CA GLY A 83 1.93 -14.75 6.58
C GLY A 83 1.13 -14.47 5.32
N PHE A 84 0.75 -13.21 5.08
CA PHE A 84 -0.09 -12.80 3.95
C PHE A 84 0.40 -11.49 3.37
N ILE A 85 0.20 -11.34 2.05
CA ILE A 85 0.37 -10.06 1.36
C ILE A 85 -1.04 -9.65 0.91
N VAL A 86 -1.40 -8.38 1.11
CA VAL A 86 -2.68 -7.83 0.65
C VAL A 86 -2.43 -6.85 -0.48
N ARG A 87 -3.23 -6.95 -1.53
CA ARG A 87 -3.19 -6.04 -2.68
C ARG A 87 -4.60 -5.59 -3.05
N GLY A 88 -4.75 -4.33 -3.44
CA GLY A 88 -6.01 -3.81 -3.96
C GLY A 88 -6.09 -4.01 -5.47
N ILE A 89 -7.26 -4.39 -5.97
CA ILE A 89 -7.51 -4.60 -7.40
C ILE A 89 -8.59 -3.61 -7.86
N ARG A 90 -8.27 -2.77 -8.83
CA ARG A 90 -9.19 -1.80 -9.44
C ARG A 90 -9.75 -2.27 -10.76
N THR A 91 -8.96 -2.98 -11.55
CA THR A 91 -9.29 -3.37 -12.93
C THR A 91 -8.89 -4.82 -13.20
N VAL A 92 -9.44 -5.40 -14.27
CA VAL A 92 -9.03 -6.73 -14.74
C VAL A 92 -7.54 -6.75 -15.09
N LYS A 93 -7.03 -5.67 -15.66
CA LYS A 93 -5.61 -5.54 -16.00
C LYS A 93 -4.73 -5.59 -14.76
N ASP A 94 -5.13 -4.91 -13.67
CA ASP A 94 -4.43 -4.99 -12.38
C ASP A 94 -4.40 -6.45 -11.91
N PHE A 95 -5.53 -7.14 -11.98
CA PHE A 95 -5.65 -8.53 -11.55
C PHE A 95 -4.70 -9.45 -12.32
N GLU A 96 -4.66 -9.35 -13.63
CA GLU A 96 -3.78 -10.18 -14.46
C GLU A 96 -2.31 -10.01 -14.09
N TYR A 97 -1.89 -8.77 -13.88
CA TYR A 97 -0.52 -8.45 -13.46
C TYR A 97 -0.22 -8.99 -12.07
N GLU A 98 -1.10 -8.74 -11.12
CA GLU A 98 -0.91 -9.12 -9.71
C GLU A 98 -0.98 -10.64 -9.49
N GLU A 99 -1.79 -11.35 -10.27
CA GLU A 99 -1.93 -12.80 -10.18
C GLU A 99 -0.60 -13.51 -10.41
N GLY A 100 0.15 -13.10 -11.45
CA GLY A 100 1.44 -13.67 -11.74
C GLY A 100 2.45 -13.48 -10.62
N ILE A 101 2.50 -12.28 -10.05
CA ILE A 101 3.38 -11.97 -8.92
C ILE A 101 2.99 -12.79 -7.69
N ALA A 102 1.68 -12.88 -7.41
CA ALA A 102 1.17 -13.65 -6.27
C ALA A 102 1.55 -15.13 -6.36
N ASP A 103 1.44 -15.71 -7.54
CA ASP A 103 1.81 -17.11 -7.78
C ASP A 103 3.30 -17.35 -7.55
N ILE A 104 4.16 -16.48 -8.05
CA ILE A 104 5.60 -16.57 -7.85
C ILE A 104 5.95 -16.42 -6.36
N ASN A 105 5.36 -15.46 -5.67
CA ASN A 105 5.60 -15.24 -4.25
C ASN A 105 5.25 -16.47 -3.42
N ARG A 106 4.12 -17.11 -3.73
CA ARG A 106 3.70 -18.35 -3.05
C ARG A 106 4.67 -19.49 -3.31
N LYS A 107 5.13 -19.65 -4.54
CA LYS A 107 6.11 -20.68 -4.91
C LYS A 107 7.44 -20.50 -4.21
N LEU A 108 7.86 -19.25 -4.01
CA LEU A 108 9.12 -18.95 -3.34
C LEU A 108 9.08 -19.14 -1.82
N THR A 109 7.98 -18.80 -1.17
CA THR A 109 7.94 -18.67 0.28
C THR A 109 6.75 -19.32 0.95
N GLY A 110 5.72 -19.69 0.20
CA GLY A 110 4.45 -20.18 0.75
C GLY A 110 3.52 -19.05 1.20
N ILE A 111 3.90 -17.78 1.09
CA ILE A 111 3.07 -16.65 1.48
C ILE A 111 1.96 -16.44 0.44
N GLU A 112 0.73 -16.41 0.90
CA GLU A 112 -0.44 -16.17 0.07
C GLU A 112 -0.70 -14.67 -0.10
N THR A 113 -1.20 -14.29 -1.27
CA THR A 113 -1.68 -12.93 -1.54
C THR A 113 -3.19 -12.90 -1.54
N ILE A 114 -3.74 -11.95 -0.80
CA ILE A 114 -5.18 -11.71 -0.72
C ILE A 114 -5.50 -10.48 -1.54
N PHE A 115 -6.41 -10.61 -2.50
CA PHE A 115 -6.87 -9.49 -3.31
C PHE A 115 -8.16 -8.92 -2.75
N LEU A 116 -8.21 -7.62 -2.53
CA LEU A 116 -9.41 -6.90 -2.17
C LEU A 116 -9.81 -5.99 -3.33
N PHE A 117 -11.08 -6.06 -3.71
CA PHE A 117 -11.59 -5.16 -4.74
C PHE A 117 -11.72 -3.75 -4.20
N THR A 118 -11.29 -2.78 -4.99
CA THR A 118 -11.46 -1.36 -4.67
C THR A 118 -12.94 -1.02 -4.59
N GLU A 119 -13.33 -0.18 -3.63
CA GLU A 119 -14.69 0.34 -3.55
C GLU A 119 -15.02 1.11 -4.84
N PRO A 120 -16.25 0.97 -5.39
CA PRO A 120 -16.60 1.57 -6.67
C PRO A 120 -16.32 3.07 -6.76
N GLU A 121 -16.59 3.83 -5.71
CA GLU A 121 -16.37 5.27 -5.64
C GLU A 121 -14.88 5.66 -5.64
N LEU A 122 -13.98 4.71 -5.36
CA LEU A 122 -12.53 4.94 -5.32
C LEU A 122 -11.79 4.34 -6.52
N THR A 123 -12.50 3.78 -7.49
CA THR A 123 -11.88 3.08 -8.63
C THR A 123 -10.96 4.00 -9.44
N SER A 124 -11.31 5.27 -9.58
CA SER A 124 -10.50 6.25 -10.31
C SER A 124 -9.42 6.92 -9.47
N VAL A 125 -9.39 6.66 -8.15
CA VAL A 125 -8.40 7.26 -7.26
C VAL A 125 -7.11 6.43 -7.30
N SER A 126 -6.04 7.03 -7.78
CA SER A 126 -4.72 6.41 -7.82
C SER A 126 -3.63 7.43 -7.51
N SER A 127 -2.47 6.94 -7.08
CA SER A 127 -1.31 7.81 -6.85
C SER A 127 -0.90 8.53 -8.13
N SER A 128 -0.96 7.85 -9.28
CA SER A 128 -0.62 8.44 -10.58
C SER A 128 -1.51 9.64 -10.91
N VAL A 129 -2.82 9.50 -10.74
CA VAL A 129 -3.77 10.60 -10.96
C VAL A 129 -3.51 11.76 -10.00
N VAL A 130 -3.27 11.46 -8.74
CA VAL A 130 -2.97 12.49 -7.73
C VAL A 130 -1.69 13.25 -8.09
N ARG A 131 -0.63 12.54 -8.49
CA ARG A 131 0.63 13.19 -8.92
C ARG A 131 0.41 14.10 -10.12
N GLU A 132 -0.38 13.66 -11.09
CA GLU A 132 -0.70 14.46 -12.27
C GLU A 132 -1.45 15.75 -11.88
N LEU A 133 -2.47 15.62 -11.04
CA LEU A 133 -3.22 16.78 -10.56
C LEU A 133 -2.34 17.77 -9.79
N LEU A 134 -1.44 17.27 -8.95
CA LEU A 134 -0.48 18.12 -8.23
C LEU A 134 0.46 18.84 -9.18
N HIS A 135 0.89 18.17 -10.25
CA HIS A 135 1.75 18.80 -11.28
C HIS A 135 1.07 20.02 -11.92
N TYR A 136 -0.25 19.98 -12.07
CA TYR A 136 -1.03 21.08 -12.61
C TYR A 136 -1.59 22.04 -11.54
N GLY A 137 -1.10 21.93 -10.31
CA GLY A 137 -1.47 22.84 -9.22
C GLY A 137 -2.87 22.68 -8.68
N LYS A 138 -3.48 21.50 -8.86
CA LYS A 138 -4.84 21.23 -8.39
C LYS A 138 -4.85 20.81 -6.93
N ASP A 139 -5.96 21.11 -6.25
CA ASP A 139 -6.22 20.60 -4.90
C ASP A 139 -6.59 19.12 -4.97
N VAL A 140 -5.84 18.29 -4.25
CA VAL A 140 -6.04 16.83 -4.23
C VAL A 140 -6.61 16.32 -2.92
N SER A 141 -7.00 17.20 -2.02
CA SER A 141 -7.49 16.82 -0.68
C SER A 141 -8.66 15.83 -0.71
N ALA A 142 -9.50 15.88 -1.74
CA ALA A 142 -10.62 14.96 -1.92
C ALA A 142 -10.20 13.50 -2.16
N PHE A 143 -8.94 13.27 -2.53
CA PHE A 143 -8.42 11.95 -2.88
C PHE A 143 -7.48 11.37 -1.81
N LEU A 144 -7.25 12.14 -0.75
CA LEU A 144 -6.34 11.76 0.33
C LEU A 144 -7.12 11.51 1.62
N PRO A 145 -6.64 10.59 2.47
CA PRO A 145 -7.22 10.42 3.80
C PRO A 145 -7.14 11.73 4.60
N GLU A 146 -8.17 11.99 5.39
CA GLU A 146 -8.16 13.12 6.30
C GLU A 146 -6.97 13.00 7.27
N GLY A 147 -6.21 14.08 7.40
CA GLY A 147 -5.02 14.11 8.26
C GLY A 147 -3.72 13.70 7.58
N LEU A 148 -3.76 13.24 6.33
CA LEU A 148 -2.53 12.98 5.59
C LEU A 148 -1.93 14.28 5.07
N GLU A 149 -0.69 14.55 5.44
CA GLU A 149 0.08 15.71 4.97
C GLU A 149 1.05 15.27 3.87
N ILE A 150 1.08 16.01 2.77
CA ILE A 150 2.00 15.77 1.65
C ILE A 150 2.79 17.03 1.29
#